data_970b52d17c113dbee7800f86a2bb9063
#
_entry.id   970b52d17c113dbee7800f86a2bb9063
#
_cell.length_a   1.000
_cell.length_b   1.000
_cell.length_c   1.000
_cell.angle_alpha   90.00
_cell.angle_beta   90.00
_cell.angle_gamma   90.00
#
_symmetry.space_group_name_H-M   'P 1'
#
loop_
_entity.id
_entity.type
_entity.pdbx_description
1 polymer ?
#
loop_
_entity_poly.entity_id
_entity_poly.type
_entity_poly.pdbx_seq_one_letter_code
_entity_poly.pdbx_strand_id
1 'polypeptide(L)'
;MLRASLCVVLVLCACASPARAQDAAASPWTWTTDGNVFIGFNYQQRQFANFSAWESQNWWMGAGERRLGAGRLTVESMLSLEPLTIGRLVYAGGANLPAGGSPQLFQTGESYQGAPIVNYQHPHDLVMGLGATYRIPAARVTYIVGADLVGSATLGPTPFMHRDSARDNPQAPLTHHFLDSTHETPGVVRAGVETGGFTFEASAFRGAEPDENRWDIERPALDSYAGRVVWRSGPWNAQFSGGHLHVPEWFEPYDQTRWTASIGFDGAVAERPLAVTLAWGENREFTPYRGVADAYLLEADFRATERTTFYGRAEKARKEILGLGFHPRGFGHPHIFSDIDAVTLGAVRDLPIPMSGRFGIGGDITLYGMSPDMASYYAGSRSYHVFLRWRPGVQAEHVH
;
A
#
# COMPACT_ATOMS: atom_id res chain seq x y z
N MET A 1 22.93 14.64 -15.78
CA MET A 1 21.89 14.70 -14.74
C MET A 1 22.06 13.65 -13.63
N LEU A 2 23.05 12.76 -13.69
CA LEU A 2 23.29 11.69 -12.69
C LEU A 2 24.00 12.10 -11.39
N ARG A 3 24.46 13.34 -11.27
CA ARG A 3 25.30 13.78 -10.12
C ARG A 3 24.53 14.42 -8.94
N ALA A 4 23.29 14.81 -9.16
CA ALA A 4 22.49 15.45 -8.10
C ALA A 4 21.70 14.44 -7.25
N SER A 5 21.32 13.30 -7.80
CA SER A 5 20.51 12.26 -7.11
C SER A 5 21.31 11.46 -6.07
N LEU A 6 22.62 11.36 -6.22
CA LEU A 6 23.47 10.57 -5.30
C LEU A 6 23.69 11.28 -3.95
N CYS A 7 23.56 12.60 -3.90
CA CYS A 7 23.78 13.38 -2.67
C CYS A 7 22.63 13.28 -1.67
N VAL A 8 21.39 13.08 -2.12
CA VAL A 8 20.22 13.00 -1.22
C VAL A 8 20.19 11.65 -0.48
N VAL A 9 20.57 10.56 -1.14
CA VAL A 9 20.61 9.22 -0.52
C VAL A 9 21.73 9.12 0.52
N LEU A 10 22.87 9.78 0.29
CA LEU A 10 23.99 9.80 1.24
C LEU A 10 23.72 10.63 2.50
N VAL A 11 22.89 11.67 2.44
CA VAL A 11 22.52 12.48 3.61
C VAL A 11 21.58 11.73 4.56
N LEU A 12 20.69 10.89 4.04
CA LEU A 12 19.77 10.12 4.88
C LEU A 12 20.45 8.89 5.56
N CYS A 13 21.42 8.28 4.91
CA CYS A 13 22.20 7.21 5.51
C CYS A 13 23.23 7.72 6.56
N ALA A 14 23.67 8.97 6.49
CA ALA A 14 24.61 9.54 7.45
C ALA A 14 23.97 9.85 8.82
N CYS A 15 22.64 9.86 8.94
CA CYS A 15 21.93 10.07 10.22
C CYS A 15 21.87 8.81 11.11
N ALA A 16 22.37 7.67 10.67
CA ALA A 16 22.37 6.42 11.41
C ALA A 16 23.68 6.14 12.18
N SER A 17 24.49 7.17 12.44
CA SER A 17 25.67 7.00 13.30
C SER A 17 25.27 6.83 14.77
N PRO A 18 25.84 5.86 15.52
CA PRO A 18 25.53 5.71 16.93
C PRO A 18 26.01 6.98 17.66
N ALA A 19 25.07 7.77 18.18
CA ALA A 19 25.38 8.92 19.00
C ALA A 19 26.20 8.48 20.21
N ARG A 20 27.43 8.96 20.31
CA ARG A 20 28.19 8.95 21.55
C ARG A 20 27.40 9.78 22.56
N ALA A 21 27.16 9.19 23.73
CA ALA A 21 26.60 9.88 24.87
C ALA A 21 27.51 11.08 25.24
N GLN A 22 27.12 12.26 24.83
CA GLN A 22 27.50 13.53 25.41
C GLN A 22 26.22 14.16 25.92
N ASP A 23 26.27 14.77 27.11
CA ASP A 23 25.19 15.52 27.74
C ASP A 23 24.66 16.63 26.81
N ALA A 24 23.92 16.23 25.80
CA ALA A 24 23.16 17.13 24.95
C ALA A 24 21.82 17.38 25.65
N ALA A 25 21.50 18.65 25.87
CA ALA A 25 20.15 19.05 26.25
C ALA A 25 19.14 18.24 25.41
N ALA A 26 18.12 17.64 26.06
CA ALA A 26 17.16 16.76 25.41
C ALA A 26 16.71 17.34 24.07
N SER A 27 16.91 16.59 22.99
CA SER A 27 16.51 17.03 21.65
C SER A 27 15.02 17.39 21.68
N PRO A 28 14.59 18.54 21.14
CA PRO A 28 13.18 18.89 21.11
C PRO A 28 12.35 17.98 20.18
N TRP A 29 13.01 17.08 19.44
CA TRP A 29 12.41 16.12 18.52
C TRP A 29 12.47 14.69 19.06
N THR A 30 11.37 13.97 18.96
CA THR A 30 11.32 12.53 19.14
C THR A 30 11.23 11.88 17.76
N TRP A 31 12.12 10.95 17.48
CA TRP A 31 12.18 10.28 16.18
C TRP A 31 11.72 8.84 16.31
N THR A 32 10.93 8.40 15.35
CA THR A 32 10.48 7.01 15.19
C THR A 32 10.81 6.54 13.78
N THR A 33 11.06 5.26 13.64
CA THR A 33 11.30 4.62 12.34
C THR A 33 10.51 3.34 12.25
N ASP A 34 9.99 3.05 11.07
CA ASP A 34 9.37 1.78 10.72
C ASP A 34 9.80 1.37 9.32
N GLY A 35 9.55 0.12 8.96
CA GLY A 35 9.87 -0.38 7.63
C GLY A 35 9.66 -1.88 7.51
N ASN A 36 9.65 -2.34 6.27
CA ASN A 36 9.58 -3.75 5.95
C ASN A 36 10.36 -4.02 4.65
N VAL A 37 11.12 -5.07 4.63
CA VAL A 37 11.89 -5.51 3.46
C VAL A 37 11.66 -6.99 3.27
N PHE A 38 11.08 -7.34 2.14
CA PHE A 38 11.00 -8.71 1.65
C PHE A 38 11.98 -8.89 0.51
N ILE A 39 12.72 -9.97 0.48
CA ILE A 39 13.58 -10.37 -0.62
C ILE A 39 13.27 -11.81 -0.93
N GLY A 40 12.72 -12.09 -2.10
CA GLY A 40 12.24 -13.43 -2.38
C GLY A 40 12.03 -13.77 -3.83
N PHE A 41 11.63 -15.01 -3.99
CA PHE A 41 11.21 -15.57 -5.25
C PHE A 41 9.70 -15.61 -5.32
N ASN A 42 9.15 -15.01 -6.37
CA ASN A 42 7.73 -14.98 -6.68
C ASN A 42 7.45 -15.78 -7.95
N TYR A 43 6.49 -16.68 -7.91
CA TYR A 43 6.01 -17.44 -9.04
C TYR A 43 4.51 -17.22 -9.23
N GLN A 44 4.13 -16.96 -10.46
CA GLN A 44 2.75 -16.76 -10.87
C GLN A 44 2.40 -17.64 -12.06
N GLN A 45 1.35 -18.41 -11.94
CA GLN A 45 0.76 -19.09 -13.09
C GLN A 45 -0.20 -18.15 -13.81
N ARG A 46 0.02 -17.90 -15.08
CA ARG A 46 -0.65 -16.84 -15.84
C ARG A 46 -1.26 -17.35 -17.13
N GLN A 47 -2.02 -16.45 -17.79
CA GLN A 47 -2.74 -16.70 -19.03
C GLN A 47 -1.84 -17.21 -20.17
N PHE A 48 -0.76 -16.49 -20.49
CA PHE A 48 0.05 -16.76 -21.67
C PHE A 48 1.35 -17.50 -21.38
N ALA A 49 1.91 -17.26 -20.21
CA ALA A 49 3.15 -17.86 -19.77
C ALA A 49 3.26 -17.80 -18.26
N ASN A 50 3.79 -18.83 -17.63
CA ASN A 50 4.16 -18.76 -16.23
C ASN A 50 5.28 -17.74 -16.05
N PHE A 51 5.22 -17.07 -14.93
CA PHE A 51 6.13 -16.00 -14.61
C PHE A 51 6.85 -16.27 -13.30
N SER A 52 8.11 -15.91 -13.22
CA SER A 52 8.85 -15.93 -11.97
C SER A 52 9.87 -14.80 -11.91
N ALA A 53 10.08 -14.25 -10.74
CA ALA A 53 11.06 -13.21 -10.47
C ALA A 53 11.69 -13.37 -9.10
N TRP A 54 12.94 -12.94 -8.97
CA TRP A 54 13.49 -12.49 -7.71
C TRP A 54 13.21 -11.01 -7.58
N GLU A 55 12.61 -10.62 -6.47
CA GLU A 55 12.17 -9.26 -6.24
C GLU A 55 12.28 -8.88 -4.76
N SER A 56 12.13 -7.59 -4.48
CA SER A 56 12.07 -7.08 -3.12
C SER A 56 11.00 -6.00 -3.05
N GLN A 57 9.91 -6.30 -2.36
CA GLN A 57 8.97 -5.30 -1.87
C GLN A 57 9.60 -4.69 -0.61
N ASN A 58 9.68 -3.38 -0.59
CA ASN A 58 10.34 -2.72 0.51
C ASN A 58 9.86 -1.28 0.71
N TRP A 59 9.85 -0.86 1.96
CA TRP A 59 9.62 0.52 2.31
C TRP A 59 10.28 0.85 3.65
N TRP A 60 10.58 2.10 3.84
CA TRP A 60 11.16 2.66 5.03
C TRP A 60 10.54 4.00 5.37
N MET A 61 10.07 4.17 6.62
CA MET A 61 9.48 5.41 7.09
C MET A 61 10.26 5.95 8.29
N GLY A 62 10.41 7.27 8.32
CA GLY A 62 10.90 8.02 9.46
C GLY A 62 9.95 9.16 9.80
N ALA A 63 9.63 9.31 11.08
CA ALA A 63 8.82 10.40 11.56
C ALA A 63 9.49 11.12 12.73
N GLY A 64 9.46 12.43 12.72
CA GLY A 64 9.92 13.29 13.80
C GLY A 64 8.77 14.07 14.39
N GLU A 65 8.60 14.00 15.71
CA GLU A 65 7.58 14.75 16.42
C GLU A 65 8.22 15.73 17.40
N ARG A 66 7.64 16.92 17.50
CA ARG A 66 7.99 17.88 18.54
C ARG A 66 6.81 18.75 18.96
N ARG A 67 6.83 19.22 20.18
CA ARG A 67 5.91 20.23 20.64
C ARG A 67 6.22 21.59 19.98
N LEU A 68 5.20 22.24 19.40
CA LEU A 68 5.30 23.55 18.78
C LEU A 68 4.12 24.41 19.21
N GLY A 69 4.37 25.45 20.01
CA GLY A 69 3.30 26.29 20.57
C GLY A 69 2.31 25.47 21.39
N ALA A 70 1.02 25.60 21.09
CA ALA A 70 -0.06 24.89 21.75
C ALA A 70 -0.24 23.44 21.26
N GLY A 71 0.42 23.05 20.17
CA GLY A 71 0.20 21.77 19.52
C GLY A 71 1.47 20.94 19.36
N ARG A 72 1.35 19.91 18.52
CA ARG A 72 2.43 19.01 18.11
C ARG A 72 2.59 19.03 16.61
N LEU A 73 3.80 19.22 16.17
CA LEU A 73 4.21 19.07 14.77
C LEU A 73 4.83 17.70 14.57
N THR A 74 4.31 16.94 13.63
CA THR A 74 4.92 15.72 13.10
C THR A 74 5.38 16.00 11.68
N VAL A 75 6.60 15.59 11.36
CA VAL A 75 7.12 15.55 9.99
C VAL A 75 7.45 14.10 9.68
N GLU A 76 7.12 13.66 8.47
CA GLU A 76 7.31 12.27 8.08
C GLU A 76 7.85 12.16 6.66
N SER A 77 8.61 11.10 6.43
CA SER A 77 9.07 10.71 5.10
C SER A 77 9.06 9.20 4.99
N MET A 78 8.60 8.71 3.84
CA MET A 78 8.59 7.30 3.48
C MET A 78 9.26 7.11 2.13
N LEU A 79 10.13 6.13 2.05
CA LEU A 79 10.92 5.82 0.86
C LEU A 79 10.78 4.35 0.49
N SER A 80 10.85 4.05 -0.81
CA SER A 80 10.96 2.69 -1.33
C SER A 80 12.12 2.56 -2.33
N LEU A 81 12.74 1.41 -2.35
CA LEU A 81 13.71 1.03 -3.37
C LEU A 81 13.11 0.08 -4.42
N GLU A 82 11.79 -0.08 -4.44
CA GLU A 82 11.11 -0.91 -5.44
C GLU A 82 11.41 -0.51 -6.89
N PRO A 83 11.61 0.77 -7.24
CA PRO A 83 12.07 1.14 -8.58
C PRO A 83 13.39 0.47 -9.01
N LEU A 84 14.21 0.01 -8.05
CA LEU A 84 15.43 -0.76 -8.30
C LEU A 84 15.22 -2.26 -8.21
N THR A 85 14.31 -2.71 -7.36
CA THR A 85 14.22 -4.11 -6.91
C THR A 85 13.03 -4.86 -7.48
N ILE A 86 12.03 -4.16 -8.00
CA ILE A 86 10.92 -4.70 -8.79
C ILE A 86 11.15 -4.27 -10.22
N GLY A 87 12.02 -4.97 -10.88
CA GLY A 87 12.51 -4.61 -12.19
C GLY A 87 11.88 -5.42 -13.31
N ARG A 88 12.50 -5.36 -14.47
CA ARG A 88 12.06 -5.94 -15.73
C ARG A 88 11.63 -7.39 -15.59
N LEU A 89 10.38 -7.63 -15.93
CA LEU A 89 9.84 -8.97 -16.08
C LEU A 89 10.42 -9.59 -17.37
N VAL A 90 11.20 -10.64 -17.23
CA VAL A 90 11.61 -11.46 -18.37
C VAL A 90 10.62 -12.61 -18.49
N TYR A 91 9.84 -12.63 -19.54
CA TYR A 91 8.99 -13.78 -19.85
C TYR A 91 9.82 -15.00 -20.18
N ALA A 92 9.56 -16.08 -19.49
CA ALA A 92 10.06 -17.42 -19.86
C ALA A 92 9.34 -17.94 -21.12
N GLY A 93 9.53 -17.29 -22.25
CA GLY A 93 8.83 -17.60 -23.51
C GLY A 93 9.25 -16.71 -24.67
N GLY A 94 10.19 -15.81 -24.45
CA GLY A 94 10.83 -15.01 -25.52
C GLY A 94 9.99 -13.85 -26.07
N ALA A 95 8.82 -13.55 -25.53
CA ALA A 95 8.13 -12.32 -25.84
C ALA A 95 8.64 -11.24 -24.88
N ASN A 96 9.39 -10.28 -25.38
CA ASN A 96 9.72 -9.05 -24.67
C ASN A 96 8.46 -8.20 -24.54
N LEU A 97 7.65 -8.48 -23.51
CA LEU A 97 6.67 -7.49 -23.11
C LEU A 97 7.40 -6.48 -22.23
N PRO A 98 7.24 -5.19 -22.49
CA PRO A 98 7.77 -4.17 -21.61
C PRO A 98 7.06 -4.35 -20.27
N ALA A 99 7.81 -4.67 -19.25
CA ALA A 99 7.23 -5.02 -17.99
C ALA A 99 8.08 -4.45 -16.89
N GLY A 100 7.52 -3.60 -16.14
CA GLY A 100 7.90 -3.27 -14.79
C GLY A 100 6.79 -3.67 -13.86
N GLY A 101 7.12 -4.21 -12.71
CA GLY A 101 6.14 -4.55 -11.70
C GLY A 101 6.30 -5.95 -11.14
N SER A 102 5.75 -6.15 -9.96
CA SER A 102 5.62 -7.45 -9.32
C SER A 102 4.60 -8.32 -10.06
N PRO A 103 4.84 -9.61 -10.24
CA PRO A 103 3.95 -10.50 -10.97
C PRO A 103 2.69 -10.86 -10.16
N GLN A 104 1.90 -9.91 -9.77
CA GLN A 104 0.62 -10.15 -9.14
C GLN A 104 -0.49 -10.28 -10.19
N LEU A 105 -1.28 -11.36 -10.11
CA LEU A 105 -2.41 -11.56 -11.01
C LEU A 105 -3.52 -10.53 -10.77
N PHE A 106 -4.20 -10.14 -11.87
CA PHE A 106 -5.40 -9.32 -11.85
C PHE A 106 -5.25 -7.90 -11.29
N GLN A 107 -4.05 -7.37 -11.19
CA GLN A 107 -3.86 -5.94 -11.04
C GLN A 107 -4.08 -5.25 -12.38
N THR A 108 -4.79 -4.15 -12.39
CA THR A 108 -5.20 -3.43 -13.60
C THR A 108 -5.08 -1.94 -13.41
N GLY A 109 -5.11 -1.22 -14.52
CA GLY A 109 -5.43 0.19 -14.55
C GLY A 109 -4.29 1.10 -14.87
N GLU A 110 -3.04 0.63 -14.87
CA GLU A 110 -1.89 1.48 -15.04
C GLU A 110 -0.99 1.10 -16.19
N SER A 111 -0.09 2.00 -16.55
CA SER A 111 1.05 1.68 -17.39
C SER A 111 2.36 1.73 -16.61
N TYR A 112 3.34 1.02 -17.12
CA TYR A 112 4.71 1.12 -16.67
C TYR A 112 5.65 0.99 -17.87
N GLN A 113 6.57 1.94 -18.05
CA GLN A 113 7.48 2.02 -19.18
C GLN A 113 6.78 1.97 -20.56
N GLY A 114 5.64 2.62 -20.66
CA GLY A 114 4.84 2.72 -21.89
C GLY A 114 4.01 1.49 -22.24
N ALA A 115 3.88 0.53 -21.32
CA ALA A 115 3.07 -0.64 -21.50
C ALA A 115 2.00 -0.78 -20.41
N PRO A 116 0.79 -1.23 -20.75
CA PRO A 116 -0.25 -1.50 -19.78
C PRO A 116 0.20 -2.52 -18.74
N ILE A 117 0.01 -2.20 -17.47
CA ILE A 117 0.17 -3.16 -16.38
C ILE A 117 -1.14 -3.93 -16.23
N VAL A 118 -1.21 -5.01 -16.96
CA VAL A 118 -2.30 -5.97 -16.82
C VAL A 118 -1.75 -7.18 -16.08
N ASN A 119 -2.37 -7.56 -14.99
CA ASN A 119 -1.90 -8.68 -14.16
C ASN A 119 -0.55 -8.43 -13.44
N TYR A 120 -0.21 -7.18 -13.16
CA TYR A 120 1.02 -6.81 -12.44
C TYR A 120 0.72 -5.78 -11.37
N GLN A 121 1.47 -5.82 -10.29
CA GLN A 121 1.59 -4.74 -9.35
C GLN A 121 2.75 -3.84 -9.81
N HIS A 122 2.50 -2.55 -9.96
CA HIS A 122 3.57 -1.60 -10.21
C HIS A 122 4.45 -1.39 -8.95
N PRO A 123 5.73 -1.02 -9.11
CA PRO A 123 6.54 -0.62 -7.98
C PRO A 123 6.04 0.71 -7.41
N HIS A 124 6.22 0.91 -6.13
CA HIS A 124 6.04 2.22 -5.51
C HIS A 124 7.11 3.20 -6.00
N ASP A 125 6.85 4.48 -5.87
CA ASP A 125 7.85 5.52 -6.15
C ASP A 125 8.98 5.51 -5.11
N LEU A 126 10.12 6.09 -5.47
CA LEU A 126 11.21 6.28 -4.51
C LEU A 126 10.75 7.06 -3.28
N VAL A 127 9.89 8.07 -3.45
CA VAL A 127 9.33 8.89 -2.37
C VAL A 127 7.85 8.56 -2.24
N MET A 128 7.51 7.67 -1.33
CA MET A 128 6.14 7.24 -1.05
C MET A 128 5.41 8.16 -0.08
N GLY A 129 6.14 8.98 0.68
CA GLY A 129 5.56 9.91 1.64
C GLY A 129 6.53 11.02 2.01
N LEU A 130 6.05 12.26 2.01
CA LEU A 130 6.79 13.42 2.49
C LEU A 130 5.80 14.50 2.90
N GLY A 131 5.64 14.72 4.21
CA GLY A 131 4.63 15.62 4.69
C GLY A 131 4.78 16.06 6.13
N ALA A 132 3.81 16.86 6.56
CA ALA A 132 3.73 17.36 7.91
C ALA A 132 2.29 17.46 8.40
N THR A 133 2.09 17.12 9.68
CA THR A 133 0.80 17.21 10.37
C THR A 133 0.96 18.03 11.65
N TYR A 134 0.04 18.95 11.89
CA TYR A 134 -0.02 19.70 13.12
C TYR A 134 -1.31 19.41 13.88
N ARG A 135 -1.18 18.96 15.12
CA ARG A 135 -2.29 18.60 16.01
C ARG A 135 -2.40 19.63 17.13
N ILE A 136 -3.59 20.21 17.30
CA ILE A 136 -3.87 21.28 18.26
C ILE A 136 -4.91 20.80 19.27
N PRO A 137 -4.52 20.39 20.48
CA PRO A 137 -5.46 20.00 21.52
C PRO A 137 -6.21 21.22 22.05
N ALA A 138 -7.55 21.10 22.17
CA ALA A 138 -8.43 22.13 22.69
C ALA A 138 -9.59 21.49 23.49
N ALA A 139 -9.48 21.52 24.81
CA ALA A 139 -10.44 20.91 25.73
C ALA A 139 -10.68 19.41 25.47
N ARG A 140 -11.80 19.05 24.82
CA ARG A 140 -12.18 17.66 24.51
C ARG A 140 -11.94 17.29 23.04
N VAL A 141 -11.36 18.18 22.30
CA VAL A 141 -11.20 18.06 20.85
C VAL A 141 -9.74 18.29 20.50
N THR A 142 -9.23 17.55 19.52
CA THR A 142 -7.95 17.84 18.86
C THR A 142 -8.22 18.22 17.42
N TYR A 143 -7.82 19.41 17.00
CA TYR A 143 -7.85 19.80 15.58
C TYR A 143 -6.62 19.26 14.89
N ILE A 144 -6.78 18.83 13.66
CA ILE A 144 -5.74 18.26 12.81
C ILE A 144 -5.68 19.08 11.53
N VAL A 145 -4.48 19.48 11.14
CA VAL A 145 -4.21 20.06 9.82
C VAL A 145 -2.92 19.44 9.29
N GLY A 146 -2.87 19.14 8.01
CA GLY A 146 -1.70 18.53 7.40
C GLY A 146 -1.57 18.89 5.94
N ALA A 147 -0.34 18.82 5.44
CA ALA A 147 -0.02 18.97 4.03
C ALA A 147 1.16 18.07 3.68
N ASP A 148 1.03 17.36 2.55
CA ASP A 148 2.03 16.44 2.07
C ASP A 148 2.35 16.76 0.60
N LEU A 149 3.61 16.66 0.23
CA LEU A 149 4.02 16.64 -1.17
C LEU A 149 3.65 15.31 -1.81
N VAL A 150 3.83 14.22 -1.05
CA VAL A 150 3.32 12.88 -1.34
C VAL A 150 2.77 12.33 -0.04
N GLY A 151 1.56 11.77 -0.06
CA GLY A 151 0.96 11.24 1.15
C GLY A 151 -0.37 10.55 0.94
N SER A 152 -1.03 10.20 2.04
CA SER A 152 -2.32 9.50 1.99
C SER A 152 -3.48 10.48 2.01
N ALA A 153 -4.40 10.34 1.06
CA ALA A 153 -5.71 10.99 1.12
C ALA A 153 -6.55 10.41 2.26
N THR A 154 -7.57 11.16 2.73
CA THR A 154 -8.52 10.67 3.74
C THR A 154 -9.59 9.76 3.10
N LEU A 155 -9.12 8.73 2.40
CA LEU A 155 -9.94 7.77 1.66
C LEU A 155 -9.42 6.36 1.90
N GLY A 156 -10.29 5.46 2.31
CA GLY A 156 -9.94 4.09 2.59
C GLY A 156 -9.47 3.80 4.03
N PRO A 157 -9.26 2.53 4.34
CA PRO A 157 -8.60 2.09 5.58
C PRO A 157 -7.12 2.50 5.58
N THR A 158 -6.43 2.23 6.68
CA THR A 158 -4.97 2.29 6.73
C THR A 158 -4.38 1.48 5.56
N PRO A 159 -3.41 2.00 4.79
CA PRO A 159 -2.80 1.30 3.67
C PRO A 159 -2.25 -0.07 4.06
N PHE A 160 -2.33 -1.04 3.15
CA PHE A 160 -1.99 -2.45 3.45
C PHE A 160 -0.61 -2.62 4.09
N MET A 161 0.37 -1.85 3.67
CA MET A 161 1.73 -1.93 4.20
C MET A 161 1.85 -1.52 5.66
N HIS A 162 0.91 -0.72 6.16
CA HIS A 162 0.84 -0.25 7.54
C HIS A 162 -0.24 -0.96 8.37
N ARG A 163 -1.05 -1.83 7.76
CA ARG A 163 -2.03 -2.63 8.50
C ARG A 163 -1.34 -3.82 9.18
N ASP A 164 -1.57 -3.99 10.47
CA ASP A 164 -1.01 -5.12 11.22
C ASP A 164 -1.50 -6.46 10.68
N SER A 165 -2.72 -6.53 10.14
CA SER A 165 -3.29 -7.73 9.52
C SER A 165 -2.65 -8.13 8.17
N ALA A 166 -1.94 -7.21 7.50
CA ALA A 166 -1.23 -7.44 6.24
C ALA A 166 0.29 -7.52 6.39
N ARG A 167 0.79 -7.30 7.61
CA ARG A 167 2.19 -7.01 7.91
C ARG A 167 3.20 -8.04 7.40
N ASP A 168 2.83 -9.33 7.36
CA ASP A 168 3.73 -10.42 6.97
C ASP A 168 3.49 -10.91 5.53
N ASN A 169 2.51 -10.34 4.83
CA ASN A 169 2.24 -10.64 3.43
C ASN A 169 3.03 -9.70 2.51
N PRO A 170 3.95 -10.19 1.65
CA PRO A 170 4.73 -9.34 0.76
C PRO A 170 3.90 -8.71 -0.36
N GLN A 171 2.71 -9.23 -0.66
CA GLN A 171 1.90 -8.76 -1.77
C GLN A 171 0.88 -7.70 -1.36
N ALA A 172 0.71 -6.66 -2.19
CA ALA A 172 -0.45 -5.80 -2.14
C ALA A 172 -1.74 -6.63 -2.32
N PRO A 173 -2.86 -6.23 -1.69
CA PRO A 173 -4.13 -6.90 -1.90
C PRO A 173 -4.63 -6.71 -3.34
N LEU A 174 -5.34 -7.71 -3.85
CA LEU A 174 -6.09 -7.59 -5.11
C LEU A 174 -7.13 -6.44 -5.05
N THR A 175 -7.61 -6.16 -3.84
CA THR A 175 -8.59 -5.12 -3.52
C THR A 175 -7.98 -3.73 -3.32
N HIS A 176 -6.67 -3.56 -3.50
CA HIS A 176 -5.92 -2.32 -3.24
C HIS A 176 -6.55 -1.10 -3.94
N HIS A 177 -6.85 -1.18 -5.23
CA HIS A 177 -7.45 -0.09 -6.00
C HIS A 177 -8.92 0.23 -5.62
N PHE A 178 -9.52 -0.55 -4.75
CA PHE A 178 -10.85 -0.28 -4.19
C PHE A 178 -10.79 0.31 -2.79
N LEU A 179 -9.66 0.13 -2.09
CA LEU A 179 -9.56 0.41 -0.67
C LEU A 179 -8.57 1.53 -0.36
N ASP A 180 -7.31 1.37 -0.75
CA ASP A 180 -6.22 2.13 -0.19
C ASP A 180 -5.14 2.57 -1.22
N SER A 181 -5.44 2.59 -2.52
CA SER A 181 -4.49 3.02 -3.56
C SER A 181 -4.10 4.51 -3.47
N THR A 182 -4.89 5.33 -2.79
CA THR A 182 -4.58 6.75 -2.59
C THR A 182 -3.59 7.02 -1.45
N HIS A 183 -2.71 6.08 -1.15
CA HIS A 183 -1.71 6.21 -0.08
C HIS A 183 -0.40 6.88 -0.53
N GLU A 184 -0.18 6.97 -1.83
CA GLU A 184 0.98 7.59 -2.48
C GLU A 184 0.51 8.68 -3.45
N THR A 185 -0.24 9.63 -2.92
CA THR A 185 -0.88 10.67 -3.72
C THR A 185 -0.05 11.95 -3.75
N PRO A 186 0.31 12.47 -4.93
CA PRO A 186 1.05 13.72 -5.05
C PRO A 186 0.19 14.93 -4.69
N GLY A 187 0.56 15.61 -3.60
CA GLY A 187 -0.15 16.79 -3.11
C GLY A 187 -1.42 16.47 -2.35
N VAL A 188 -1.33 16.45 -1.03
CA VAL A 188 -2.49 16.28 -0.14
C VAL A 188 -2.55 17.45 0.83
N VAL A 189 -3.73 18.02 0.99
CA VAL A 189 -4.05 18.94 2.08
C VAL A 189 -5.20 18.34 2.87
N ARG A 190 -5.05 18.22 4.20
CA ARG A 190 -6.05 17.60 5.05
C ARG A 190 -6.38 18.44 6.27
N ALA A 191 -7.61 18.33 6.73
CA ALA A 191 -8.08 18.88 7.99
C ALA A 191 -8.98 17.89 8.71
N GLY A 192 -8.97 17.91 10.02
CA GLY A 192 -9.79 16.98 10.82
C GLY A 192 -10.00 17.41 12.25
N VAL A 193 -10.82 16.62 12.92
CA VAL A 193 -11.18 16.79 14.32
C VAL A 193 -11.25 15.41 14.98
N GLU A 194 -10.55 15.28 16.10
CA GLU A 194 -10.55 14.06 16.92
C GLU A 194 -11.28 14.34 18.24
N THR A 195 -12.23 13.48 18.61
CA THR A 195 -12.99 13.59 19.85
C THR A 195 -13.65 12.25 20.22
N GLY A 196 -13.56 11.85 21.48
CA GLY A 196 -14.29 10.70 22.02
C GLY A 196 -14.05 9.37 21.30
N GLY A 197 -12.84 9.15 20.78
CA GLY A 197 -12.47 7.96 20.01
C GLY A 197 -12.86 8.02 18.52
N PHE A 198 -13.46 9.13 18.07
CA PHE A 198 -13.75 9.39 16.67
C PHE A 198 -12.77 10.40 16.09
N THR A 199 -12.39 10.18 14.83
CA THR A 199 -11.68 11.16 14.01
C THR A 199 -12.52 11.42 12.77
N PHE A 200 -12.79 12.69 12.49
CA PHE A 200 -13.46 13.16 11.28
C PHE A 200 -12.44 13.92 10.46
N GLU A 201 -12.23 13.51 9.23
CA GLU A 201 -11.20 14.08 8.36
C GLU A 201 -11.74 14.35 6.96
N ALA A 202 -11.17 15.36 6.33
CA ALA A 202 -11.37 15.62 4.91
C ALA A 202 -10.04 16.02 4.27
N SER A 203 -9.89 15.70 2.99
CA SER A 203 -8.71 16.08 2.20
C SER A 203 -9.09 16.52 0.79
N ALA A 204 -8.26 17.40 0.23
CA ALA A 204 -8.17 17.66 -1.19
C ALA A 204 -6.79 17.16 -1.67
N PHE A 205 -6.74 16.54 -2.84
CA PHE A 205 -5.55 15.85 -3.33
C PHE A 205 -5.57 15.68 -4.85
N ARG A 206 -4.49 15.21 -5.44
CA ARG A 206 -4.45 14.79 -6.84
C ARG A 206 -5.09 13.42 -6.99
N GLY A 207 -6.07 13.28 -7.89
CA GLY A 207 -6.78 12.02 -8.10
C GLY A 207 -6.01 11.00 -8.90
N ALA A 208 -5.21 11.45 -9.86
CA ALA A 208 -4.41 10.58 -10.70
C ALA A 208 -3.28 9.91 -9.89
N GLU A 209 -3.14 8.61 -10.07
CA GLU A 209 -2.03 7.84 -9.51
C GLU A 209 -0.68 8.31 -10.07
N PRO A 210 0.45 7.99 -9.41
CA PRO A 210 1.79 8.29 -9.90
C PRO A 210 2.03 7.73 -11.30
N ASP A 211 2.83 8.43 -12.11
CA ASP A 211 3.13 8.00 -13.47
C ASP A 211 4.22 6.91 -13.53
N GLU A 212 4.73 6.64 -14.72
CA GLU A 212 5.73 5.59 -14.95
C GLU A 212 7.13 5.91 -14.42
N ASN A 213 7.40 7.18 -14.12
CA ASN A 213 8.71 7.60 -13.66
C ASN A 213 8.82 7.52 -12.14
N ARG A 214 8.98 6.36 -11.61
CA ARG A 214 9.05 6.07 -10.17
C ARG A 214 10.21 6.75 -9.41
N TRP A 215 10.93 7.68 -10.05
CA TRP A 215 12.10 8.37 -9.48
C TRP A 215 11.86 9.83 -9.16
N ASP A 216 10.78 10.42 -9.57
CA ASP A 216 10.43 11.81 -9.31
C ASP A 216 9.20 11.93 -8.40
N ILE A 217 8.77 13.11 -8.18
CA ILE A 217 7.52 13.44 -7.48
C ILE A 217 6.67 14.19 -8.49
N GLU A 218 5.51 13.69 -8.77
CA GLU A 218 4.58 14.31 -9.69
C GLU A 218 4.13 15.68 -9.18
N ARG A 219 3.74 16.51 -10.12
CA ARG A 219 3.26 17.83 -9.80
C ARG A 219 1.99 17.75 -8.95
N PRO A 220 1.98 18.34 -7.73
CA PRO A 220 0.80 18.38 -6.89
C PRO A 220 -0.40 19.01 -7.61
N ALA A 221 -1.57 18.44 -7.40
CA ALA A 221 -2.86 18.98 -7.80
C ALA A 221 -3.87 18.78 -6.66
N LEU A 222 -4.94 19.57 -6.67
CA LEU A 222 -6.04 19.43 -5.70
C LEU A 222 -7.36 19.36 -6.48
N ASP A 223 -7.45 18.36 -7.36
CA ASP A 223 -8.56 18.11 -8.28
C ASP A 223 -9.57 17.08 -7.76
N SER A 224 -9.23 16.45 -6.65
CA SER A 224 -10.01 15.40 -6.02
C SER A 224 -10.21 15.69 -4.53
N TYR A 225 -11.21 15.06 -3.93
CA TYR A 225 -11.55 15.28 -2.52
C TYR A 225 -12.15 14.02 -1.90
N ALA A 226 -11.92 13.88 -0.59
CA ALA A 226 -12.47 12.78 0.19
C ALA A 226 -12.77 13.19 1.63
N GLY A 227 -13.62 12.40 2.28
CA GLY A 227 -13.90 12.49 3.70
C GLY A 227 -13.93 11.12 4.33
N ARG A 228 -13.47 11.05 5.58
CA ARG A 228 -13.37 9.82 6.36
C ARG A 228 -13.77 10.03 7.80
N VAL A 229 -14.50 9.05 8.34
CA VAL A 229 -14.74 8.91 9.77
C VAL A 229 -14.03 7.66 10.25
N VAL A 230 -13.20 7.79 11.27
CA VAL A 230 -12.52 6.68 11.94
C VAL A 230 -13.01 6.60 13.37
N TRP A 231 -13.29 5.41 13.85
CA TRP A 231 -13.57 5.11 15.25
C TRP A 231 -12.51 4.15 15.81
N ARG A 232 -12.03 4.42 17.03
CA ARG A 232 -11.11 3.54 17.75
C ARG A 232 -11.56 3.36 19.19
N SER A 233 -11.53 2.10 19.67
CA SER A 233 -11.83 1.76 21.05
C SER A 233 -11.15 0.47 21.46
N GLY A 234 -10.16 0.55 22.35
CA GLY A 234 -9.31 -0.58 22.71
C GLY A 234 -8.64 -1.19 21.46
N PRO A 235 -8.77 -2.51 21.27
CA PRO A 235 -8.16 -3.18 20.10
C PRO A 235 -8.98 -3.04 18.80
N TRP A 236 -10.12 -2.35 18.86
CA TRP A 236 -11.02 -2.21 17.70
C TRP A 236 -10.84 -0.89 16.99
N ASN A 237 -10.86 -0.94 15.68
CA ASN A 237 -10.95 0.21 14.82
C ASN A 237 -12.00 -0.01 13.73
N ALA A 238 -12.60 1.06 13.27
CA ALA A 238 -13.51 1.03 12.13
C ALA A 238 -13.41 2.34 11.36
N GLN A 239 -13.64 2.30 10.06
CA GLN A 239 -13.72 3.49 9.23
C GLN A 239 -14.83 3.37 8.19
N PHE A 240 -15.34 4.54 7.81
CA PHE A 240 -16.14 4.74 6.61
C PHE A 240 -15.63 5.98 5.88
N SER A 241 -15.46 5.88 4.57
CA SER A 241 -15.00 7.00 3.77
C SER A 241 -15.63 7.01 2.39
N GLY A 242 -15.64 8.19 1.78
CA GLY A 242 -16.05 8.38 0.41
C GLY A 242 -15.31 9.53 -0.22
N GLY A 243 -15.05 9.44 -1.52
CA GLY A 243 -14.33 10.46 -2.26
C GLY A 243 -14.66 10.47 -3.74
N HIS A 244 -14.35 11.61 -4.34
CA HIS A 244 -14.35 11.82 -5.79
C HIS A 244 -12.89 11.91 -6.25
N LEU A 245 -12.53 11.09 -7.23
CA LEU A 245 -11.22 11.04 -7.85
C LEU A 245 -11.33 11.50 -9.30
N HIS A 246 -10.56 12.49 -9.66
CA HIS A 246 -10.44 12.96 -11.02
C HIS A 246 -9.44 12.09 -11.78
N VAL A 247 -9.93 11.34 -12.76
CA VAL A 247 -9.11 10.49 -13.65
C VAL A 247 -8.04 9.71 -12.90
N PRO A 248 -8.41 8.79 -11.97
CA PRO A 248 -7.42 8.08 -11.17
C PRO A 248 -6.52 7.17 -12.00
N GLU A 249 -7.05 6.59 -13.07
CA GLU A 249 -6.37 5.61 -13.90
C GLU A 249 -6.01 6.21 -15.26
N TRP A 250 -4.78 6.04 -15.68
CA TRP A 250 -4.28 6.64 -16.91
C TRP A 250 -4.98 6.11 -18.17
N PHE A 251 -5.40 4.85 -18.17
CA PHE A 251 -6.11 4.26 -19.33
C PHE A 251 -7.57 4.65 -19.42
N GLU A 252 -8.13 5.07 -18.31
CA GLU A 252 -9.54 5.36 -18.16
C GLU A 252 -9.71 6.82 -17.82
N PRO A 253 -9.82 7.71 -18.84
CA PRO A 253 -9.87 9.15 -18.62
C PRO A 253 -11.24 9.57 -18.06
N TYR A 254 -11.69 8.93 -17.02
CA TYR A 254 -12.97 9.14 -16.38
C TYR A 254 -12.81 9.37 -14.88
N ASP A 255 -13.67 10.23 -14.36
CA ASP A 255 -13.75 10.42 -12.92
C ASP A 255 -14.38 9.20 -12.24
N GLN A 256 -14.01 8.99 -11.00
CA GLN A 256 -14.49 7.89 -10.19
C GLN A 256 -14.99 8.40 -8.84
N THR A 257 -16.05 7.80 -8.32
CA THR A 257 -16.43 7.90 -6.91
C THR A 257 -16.10 6.60 -6.23
N ARG A 258 -15.36 6.68 -5.11
CA ARG A 258 -15.01 5.54 -4.27
C ARG A 258 -15.68 5.64 -2.91
N TRP A 259 -16.23 4.51 -2.46
CA TRP A 259 -16.74 4.33 -1.10
C TRP A 259 -16.01 3.17 -0.44
N THR A 260 -15.68 3.31 0.84
CA THR A 260 -15.05 2.22 1.58
C THR A 260 -15.59 2.12 3.00
N ALA A 261 -15.59 0.91 3.54
CA ALA A 261 -15.84 0.64 4.94
C ALA A 261 -14.89 -0.47 5.43
N SER A 262 -14.42 -0.37 6.66
CA SER A 262 -13.66 -1.44 7.27
C SER A 262 -13.87 -1.51 8.78
N ILE A 263 -13.63 -2.69 9.33
CA ILE A 263 -13.49 -2.94 10.76
C ILE A 263 -12.21 -3.76 10.98
N GLY A 264 -11.42 -3.37 11.97
CA GLY A 264 -10.18 -4.02 12.36
C GLY A 264 -10.17 -4.38 13.83
N PHE A 265 -9.40 -5.41 14.14
CA PHE A 265 -9.05 -5.84 15.49
C PHE A 265 -7.55 -6.01 15.57
N ASP A 266 -6.88 -5.23 16.44
CA ASP A 266 -5.46 -5.31 16.70
C ASP A 266 -5.25 -5.57 18.19
N GLY A 267 -5.13 -6.85 18.55
CA GLY A 267 -5.13 -7.25 19.95
C GLY A 267 -4.47 -8.60 20.19
N ALA A 268 -4.99 -9.36 21.14
CA ALA A 268 -4.49 -10.69 21.45
C ALA A 268 -5.64 -11.67 21.68
N VAL A 269 -5.44 -12.92 21.27
CA VAL A 269 -6.27 -14.07 21.60
C VAL A 269 -5.40 -15.11 22.30
N ALA A 270 -5.81 -15.56 23.49
CA ALA A 270 -5.03 -16.43 24.35
C ALA A 270 -3.58 -15.94 24.52
N GLU A 271 -3.43 -14.65 24.81
CA GLU A 271 -2.12 -13.95 25.00
C GLU A 271 -1.22 -13.93 23.75
N ARG A 272 -1.77 -14.29 22.59
CA ARG A 272 -1.06 -14.26 21.31
C ARG A 272 -1.54 -13.10 20.45
N PRO A 273 -0.65 -12.27 19.90
CA PRO A 273 -1.02 -11.19 19.00
C PRO A 273 -1.84 -11.70 17.82
N LEU A 274 -2.93 -11.03 17.55
CA LEU A 274 -3.81 -11.24 16.41
C LEU A 274 -4.24 -9.89 15.86
N ALA A 275 -4.03 -9.69 14.58
CA ALA A 275 -4.59 -8.59 13.83
C ALA A 275 -5.54 -9.14 12.76
N VAL A 276 -6.71 -8.53 12.60
CA VAL A 276 -7.71 -8.91 11.60
C VAL A 276 -8.31 -7.66 11.00
N THR A 277 -8.49 -7.64 9.69
CA THR A 277 -9.21 -6.58 8.97
C THR A 277 -10.26 -7.20 8.05
N LEU A 278 -11.49 -6.71 8.15
CA LEU A 278 -12.56 -6.92 7.19
C LEU A 278 -12.83 -5.57 6.51
N ALA A 279 -12.81 -5.53 5.18
CA ALA A 279 -13.05 -4.31 4.43
C ALA A 279 -13.90 -4.55 3.18
N TRP A 280 -14.60 -3.50 2.79
CA TRP A 280 -15.36 -3.38 1.56
C TRP A 280 -14.99 -2.09 0.87
N GLY A 281 -14.92 -2.13 -0.46
CA GLY A 281 -14.76 -0.97 -1.32
C GLY A 281 -15.65 -1.05 -2.56
N GLU A 282 -16.11 0.09 -3.01
CA GLU A 282 -16.90 0.23 -4.22
C GLU A 282 -16.36 1.39 -5.05
N ASN A 283 -16.06 1.12 -6.32
CA ASN A 283 -15.71 2.12 -7.32
C ASN A 283 -16.88 2.30 -8.29
N ARG A 284 -17.26 3.56 -8.54
CA ARG A 284 -18.25 3.96 -9.55
C ARG A 284 -17.60 4.91 -10.52
N GLU A 285 -17.50 4.49 -11.76
CA GLU A 285 -16.93 5.28 -12.83
C GLU A 285 -17.98 6.08 -13.58
N PHE A 286 -17.61 7.28 -13.98
CA PHE A 286 -18.48 8.18 -14.77
C PHE A 286 -18.28 7.98 -16.27
N THR A 287 -18.27 6.73 -16.72
CA THR A 287 -18.12 6.38 -18.12
C THR A 287 -19.48 6.20 -18.82
N PRO A 288 -19.56 6.25 -20.14
CA PRO A 288 -20.77 5.84 -20.88
C PRO A 288 -21.16 4.38 -20.60
N TYR A 289 -20.21 3.55 -20.22
CA TYR A 289 -20.38 2.10 -19.97
C TYR A 289 -20.59 1.78 -18.50
N ARG A 290 -20.57 2.75 -17.64
CA ARG A 290 -20.77 2.73 -16.19
C ARG A 290 -20.57 1.38 -15.53
N GLY A 291 -19.38 1.20 -14.97
CA GLY A 291 -19.12 0.10 -14.08
C GLY A 291 -19.36 0.49 -12.62
N VAL A 292 -20.10 -0.33 -11.89
CA VAL A 292 -19.99 -0.40 -10.45
C VAL A 292 -19.20 -1.65 -10.16
N ALA A 293 -18.06 -1.50 -9.52
CA ALA A 293 -17.21 -2.61 -9.14
C ALA A 293 -17.04 -2.65 -7.62
N ASP A 294 -17.28 -3.80 -7.03
CA ASP A 294 -17.16 -4.06 -5.60
C ASP A 294 -15.94 -4.90 -5.31
N ALA A 295 -15.39 -4.70 -4.11
CA ALA A 295 -14.34 -5.52 -3.58
C ALA A 295 -14.52 -5.78 -2.08
N TYR A 296 -14.14 -6.98 -1.66
CA TYR A 296 -14.23 -7.46 -0.28
C TYR A 296 -12.90 -8.07 0.12
N LEU A 297 -12.46 -7.75 1.33
CA LEU A 297 -11.20 -8.21 1.91
C LEU A 297 -11.45 -8.76 3.30
N LEU A 298 -10.91 -9.92 3.60
CA LEU A 298 -10.65 -10.42 4.95
C LEU A 298 -9.19 -10.82 5.03
N GLU A 299 -8.45 -10.18 5.91
CA GLU A 299 -7.04 -10.54 6.15
C GLU A 299 -6.74 -10.67 7.64
N ALA A 300 -5.79 -11.51 7.97
CA ALA A 300 -5.36 -11.75 9.34
C ALA A 300 -3.87 -12.07 9.42
N ASP A 301 -3.27 -11.66 10.53
CA ASP A 301 -1.92 -12.00 10.94
C ASP A 301 -1.97 -12.49 12.39
N PHE A 302 -1.54 -13.73 12.62
CA PHE A 302 -1.60 -14.40 13.92
C PHE A 302 -0.22 -14.90 14.35
N ARG A 303 0.30 -14.31 15.39
CA ARG A 303 1.58 -14.72 15.98
C ARG A 303 1.40 -15.92 16.90
N ALA A 304 1.38 -17.12 16.33
CA ALA A 304 1.11 -18.37 17.04
C ALA A 304 2.17 -18.72 18.10
N THR A 305 3.42 -18.32 17.89
CA THR A 305 4.52 -18.45 18.85
C THR A 305 5.37 -17.18 18.87
N GLU A 306 6.35 -17.09 19.77
CA GLU A 306 7.29 -15.96 19.78
C GLU A 306 8.03 -15.73 18.45
N ARG A 307 8.13 -16.77 17.62
CA ARG A 307 8.89 -16.74 16.38
C ARG A 307 8.11 -17.15 15.14
N THR A 308 6.86 -17.54 15.26
CA THR A 308 6.09 -18.03 14.11
C THR A 308 4.80 -17.24 14.01
N THR A 309 4.60 -16.64 12.87
CA THR A 309 3.38 -15.95 12.47
C THR A 309 2.76 -16.71 11.29
N PHE A 310 1.45 -16.92 11.36
CA PHE A 310 0.63 -17.32 10.23
C PHE A 310 -0.15 -16.12 9.75
N TYR A 311 -0.23 -15.95 8.44
CA TYR A 311 -1.05 -14.92 7.86
C TYR A 311 -1.93 -15.48 6.75
N GLY A 312 -3.00 -14.78 6.48
CA GLY A 312 -3.92 -15.17 5.41
C GLY A 312 -4.71 -13.98 4.90
N ARG A 313 -5.17 -14.09 3.67
CA ARG A 313 -6.02 -13.10 3.02
C ARG A 313 -7.03 -13.82 2.13
N ALA A 314 -8.29 -13.44 2.27
CA ALA A 314 -9.36 -13.85 1.36
C ALA A 314 -9.93 -12.57 0.72
N GLU A 315 -10.01 -12.56 -0.59
CA GLU A 315 -10.43 -11.41 -1.36
C GLU A 315 -11.45 -11.82 -2.41
N LYS A 316 -12.40 -10.93 -2.66
CA LYS A 316 -13.25 -10.96 -3.83
C LYS A 316 -13.25 -9.56 -4.44
N ALA A 317 -12.95 -9.45 -5.72
CA ALA A 317 -12.98 -8.18 -6.42
C ALA A 317 -13.59 -8.35 -7.81
N ARG A 318 -14.47 -7.42 -8.17
CA ARG A 318 -14.94 -7.30 -9.53
C ARG A 318 -13.94 -6.44 -10.30
N LYS A 319 -13.10 -7.10 -11.08
CA LYS A 319 -12.03 -6.46 -11.84
C LYS A 319 -12.40 -6.29 -13.29
N GLU A 320 -12.04 -5.17 -13.84
CA GLU A 320 -11.94 -5.02 -15.28
C GLU A 320 -10.68 -5.70 -15.77
N ILE A 321 -10.83 -6.63 -16.72
CA ILE A 321 -9.71 -7.39 -17.27
C ILE A 321 -9.36 -6.79 -18.61
N LEU A 322 -8.38 -5.89 -18.60
CA LEU A 322 -7.77 -5.37 -19.80
C LEU A 322 -6.93 -6.47 -20.47
N GLY A 323 -6.98 -6.59 -21.76
CA GLY A 323 -6.06 -7.44 -22.52
C GLY A 323 -6.54 -8.82 -22.90
N LEU A 324 -7.79 -9.19 -22.70
CA LEU A 324 -8.36 -10.37 -23.34
C LEU A 324 -8.52 -10.21 -24.87
N GLY A 325 -8.41 -8.96 -25.38
CA GLY A 325 -8.25 -8.68 -26.78
C GLY A 325 -7.14 -7.64 -26.92
N PHE A 326 -5.95 -8.10 -27.23
CA PHE A 326 -4.76 -7.29 -27.35
C PHE A 326 -4.92 -6.13 -28.33
N HIS A 327 -5.12 -4.92 -27.82
CA HIS A 327 -5.00 -3.71 -28.61
C HIS A 327 -4.22 -2.63 -27.87
N PRO A 328 -3.05 -2.28 -28.36
CA PRO A 328 -2.14 -1.35 -27.69
C PRO A 328 -2.57 0.13 -27.82
N ARG A 329 -3.78 0.47 -28.00
CA ARG A 329 -4.40 1.80 -27.95
C ARG A 329 -5.87 1.66 -28.33
N GLY A 330 -6.70 1.21 -27.41
CA GLY A 330 -8.06 0.92 -27.79
C GLY A 330 -9.09 1.81 -27.17
N PHE A 331 -9.38 2.90 -27.79
CA PHE A 331 -10.71 3.47 -27.65
C PHE A 331 -11.70 2.48 -28.26
N GLY A 332 -12.59 1.90 -27.46
CA GLY A 332 -13.73 1.15 -27.97
C GLY A 332 -13.73 -0.36 -27.71
N HIS A 333 -12.99 -0.88 -26.73
CA HIS A 333 -13.14 -2.28 -26.33
C HIS A 333 -14.26 -2.46 -25.33
N PRO A 334 -15.01 -3.58 -25.41
CA PRO A 334 -15.94 -3.90 -24.37
C PRO A 334 -15.17 -4.08 -23.04
N HIS A 335 -15.54 -3.29 -22.05
CA HIS A 335 -15.07 -3.47 -20.68
C HIS A 335 -15.52 -4.85 -20.20
N ILE A 336 -14.58 -5.75 -19.99
CA ILE A 336 -14.86 -7.10 -19.50
C ILE A 336 -14.62 -7.13 -18.02
N PHE A 337 -15.70 -7.06 -17.26
CA PHE A 337 -15.65 -7.25 -15.81
C PHE A 337 -15.74 -8.73 -15.45
N SER A 338 -14.92 -9.18 -14.53
CA SER A 338 -14.97 -10.51 -13.96
C SER A 338 -14.85 -10.47 -12.46
N ASP A 339 -15.62 -11.30 -11.79
CA ASP A 339 -15.42 -11.56 -10.37
C ASP A 339 -14.23 -12.48 -10.20
N ILE A 340 -13.26 -12.03 -9.38
CA ILE A 340 -12.06 -12.77 -9.02
C ILE A 340 -12.10 -13.01 -7.52
N ASP A 341 -11.96 -14.27 -7.13
CA ASP A 341 -11.73 -14.68 -5.75
C ASP A 341 -10.25 -15.03 -5.58
N ALA A 342 -9.63 -14.62 -4.48
CA ALA A 342 -8.25 -15.00 -4.14
C ALA A 342 -8.17 -15.42 -2.67
N VAL A 343 -7.45 -16.50 -2.40
CA VAL A 343 -7.16 -16.94 -1.03
C VAL A 343 -5.68 -17.17 -0.89
N THR A 344 -5.04 -16.38 -0.06
CA THR A 344 -3.62 -16.49 0.29
C THR A 344 -3.47 -17.07 1.69
N LEU A 345 -2.58 -18.04 1.85
CA LEU A 345 -2.18 -18.60 3.13
C LEU A 345 -0.65 -18.62 3.20
N GLY A 346 -0.10 -18.08 4.26
CA GLY A 346 1.34 -17.98 4.43
C GLY A 346 1.80 -18.10 5.88
N ALA A 347 3.10 -18.22 6.05
CA ALA A 347 3.75 -18.23 7.35
C ALA A 347 5.14 -17.59 7.29
N VAL A 348 5.54 -17.00 8.40
CA VAL A 348 6.89 -16.48 8.61
C VAL A 348 7.47 -17.05 9.90
N ARG A 349 8.72 -17.49 9.84
CA ARG A 349 9.52 -17.92 10.99
C ARG A 349 10.64 -16.93 11.24
N ASP A 350 10.60 -16.24 12.39
CA ASP A 350 11.68 -15.36 12.82
C ASP A 350 12.94 -16.17 13.16
N LEU A 351 14.06 -15.70 12.68
CA LEU A 351 15.37 -16.31 12.88
C LEU A 351 16.07 -15.66 14.08
N PRO A 352 16.79 -16.43 14.90
CA PRO A 352 17.52 -15.91 16.06
C PRO A 352 18.85 -15.24 15.63
N ILE A 353 18.76 -14.23 14.77
CA ILE A 353 19.93 -13.50 14.29
C ILE A 353 20.20 -12.33 15.23
N PRO A 354 21.40 -12.20 15.82
CA PRO A 354 21.74 -11.15 16.78
C PRO A 354 22.09 -9.83 16.07
N MET A 355 21.17 -9.34 15.26
CA MET A 355 21.25 -8.05 14.57
C MET A 355 20.07 -7.18 14.94
N SER A 356 20.20 -5.88 14.75
CA SER A 356 19.09 -4.95 14.93
C SER A 356 17.92 -5.29 13.99
N GLY A 357 16.73 -5.41 14.56
CA GLY A 357 15.52 -5.78 13.83
C GLY A 357 15.20 -7.28 13.87
N ARG A 358 14.11 -7.63 13.19
CA ARG A 358 13.59 -9.00 13.12
C ARG A 358 13.80 -9.57 11.73
N PHE A 359 14.62 -10.59 11.63
CA PHE A 359 14.82 -11.36 10.41
C PHE A 359 13.93 -12.59 10.42
N GLY A 360 13.34 -12.92 9.29
CA GLY A 360 12.49 -14.10 9.13
C GLY A 360 12.64 -14.74 7.76
N ILE A 361 12.28 -16.01 7.70
CA ILE A 361 12.05 -16.73 6.45
C ILE A 361 10.56 -17.04 6.36
N GLY A 362 9.97 -16.83 5.20
CA GLY A 362 8.55 -17.04 5.00
C GLY A 362 8.22 -17.56 3.61
N GLY A 363 6.95 -17.87 3.45
CA GLY A 363 6.39 -18.24 2.16
C GLY A 363 4.88 -18.32 2.23
N ASP A 364 4.26 -18.24 1.08
CA ASP A 364 2.81 -18.33 0.89
C ASP A 364 2.42 -19.01 -0.41
N ILE A 365 1.15 -19.34 -0.48
CA ILE A 365 0.46 -19.76 -1.69
C ILE A 365 -0.83 -18.97 -1.83
N THR A 366 -1.13 -18.51 -3.03
CA THR A 366 -2.43 -17.92 -3.39
C THR A 366 -3.11 -18.79 -4.43
N LEU A 367 -4.38 -19.09 -4.18
CA LEU A 367 -5.27 -19.79 -5.09
C LEU A 367 -6.33 -18.82 -5.60
N TYR A 368 -6.63 -18.88 -6.90
CA TYR A 368 -7.58 -18.00 -7.55
C TYR A 368 -8.81 -18.77 -8.04
N GLY A 369 -9.99 -18.19 -7.75
CA GLY A 369 -11.26 -18.53 -8.35
C GLY A 369 -11.70 -17.41 -9.29
N MET A 370 -12.41 -17.75 -10.36
CA MET A 370 -12.84 -16.76 -11.36
C MET A 370 -14.09 -17.21 -12.08
N SER A 371 -14.76 -16.27 -12.75
CA SER A 371 -15.93 -16.58 -13.57
C SER A 371 -15.59 -17.57 -14.70
N PRO A 372 -16.57 -18.33 -15.21
CA PRO A 372 -16.36 -19.30 -16.29
C PRO A 372 -15.71 -18.69 -17.53
N ASP A 373 -16.02 -17.43 -17.85
CA ASP A 373 -15.47 -16.73 -19.01
C ASP A 373 -13.95 -16.55 -18.89
N MET A 374 -13.48 -16.35 -17.68
CA MET A 374 -12.06 -16.17 -17.37
C MET A 374 -11.33 -17.50 -17.17
N ALA A 375 -12.05 -18.55 -16.76
CA ALA A 375 -11.44 -19.85 -16.45
C ALA A 375 -10.70 -20.47 -17.64
N SER A 376 -11.13 -20.20 -18.87
CA SER A 376 -10.43 -20.65 -20.08
C SER A 376 -9.05 -20.01 -20.25
N TYR A 377 -8.82 -18.83 -19.69
CA TYR A 377 -7.57 -18.09 -19.77
C TYR A 377 -6.67 -18.33 -18.56
N TYR A 378 -7.25 -18.50 -17.36
CA TYR A 378 -6.54 -18.54 -16.09
C TYR A 378 -6.85 -19.79 -15.26
N ALA A 379 -7.45 -20.82 -15.84
CA ALA A 379 -7.85 -22.03 -15.12
C ALA A 379 -6.69 -22.61 -14.31
N GLY A 380 -6.97 -22.86 -13.02
CA GLY A 380 -5.98 -23.39 -12.10
C GLY A 380 -4.87 -22.40 -11.72
N SER A 381 -5.05 -21.10 -12.00
CA SER A 381 -4.07 -20.09 -11.64
C SER A 381 -3.76 -20.10 -10.16
N ARG A 382 -2.47 -20.06 -9.87
CA ARG A 382 -1.92 -20.03 -8.52
C ARG A 382 -0.61 -19.27 -8.51
N SER A 383 -0.29 -18.70 -7.35
CA SER A 383 1.02 -18.10 -7.10
C SER A 383 1.61 -18.65 -5.81
N TYR A 384 2.90 -18.54 -5.67
CA TYR A 384 3.61 -18.76 -4.41
C TYR A 384 4.84 -17.91 -4.28
N HIS A 385 5.17 -17.58 -3.04
CA HIS A 385 6.38 -16.87 -2.67
C HIS A 385 7.21 -17.67 -1.70
N VAL A 386 8.52 -17.48 -1.78
CA VAL A 386 9.47 -17.86 -0.74
C VAL A 386 10.38 -16.66 -0.53
N PHE A 387 10.48 -16.15 0.70
CA PHE A 387 11.17 -14.90 0.95
C PHE A 387 11.92 -14.86 2.28
N LEU A 388 12.90 -13.99 2.34
CA LEU A 388 13.48 -13.45 3.57
C LEU A 388 12.77 -12.13 3.89
N ARG A 389 12.47 -11.91 5.16
CA ARG A 389 11.92 -10.67 5.67
C ARG A 389 12.87 -10.03 6.66
N TRP A 390 13.05 -8.72 6.56
CA TRP A 390 13.67 -7.92 7.59
C TRP A 390 12.77 -6.76 7.99
N ARG A 391 12.64 -6.55 9.30
CA ARG A 391 12.00 -5.38 9.90
C ARG A 391 12.94 -4.68 10.84
N PRO A 392 13.09 -3.36 10.79
CA PRO A 392 13.78 -2.62 11.83
C PRO A 392 13.09 -2.85 13.18
N GLY A 393 13.85 -2.73 14.26
CA GLY A 393 13.26 -2.72 15.60
C GLY A 393 12.42 -1.45 15.75
N VAL A 394 11.13 -1.60 16.01
CA VAL A 394 10.24 -0.47 16.28
C VAL A 394 10.66 0.17 17.60
N GLN A 395 11.02 1.45 17.57
CA GLN A 395 11.42 2.19 18.78
C GLN A 395 10.27 3.01 19.39
N ALA A 396 9.04 2.90 18.92
CA ALA A 396 7.85 3.43 19.60
C ALA A 396 6.57 2.86 18.96
N GLU A 397 5.50 2.80 19.72
CA GLU A 397 4.16 2.52 19.19
C GLU A 397 3.75 3.65 18.24
N HIS A 398 3.50 3.33 16.98
CA HIS A 398 2.87 4.27 16.06
C HIS A 398 1.39 4.39 16.42
N VAL A 399 1.01 5.54 16.93
CA VAL A 399 -0.42 5.94 16.99
C VAL A 399 -0.74 6.57 15.64
N HIS A 400 -1.32 5.78 14.75
CA HIS A 400 -1.87 6.25 13.46
C HIS A 400 -3.24 6.87 13.63
#